data_259f67cbd972ab8d82f79b37786410f7
#
_entry.id   259f67cbd972ab8d82f79b37786410f7
#
_cell.length_a   1.000
_cell.length_b   1.000
_cell.length_c   1.000
_cell.angle_alpha   90.00
_cell.angle_beta   90.00
_cell.angle_gamma   90.00
#
_symmetry.space_group_name_H-M   'P 1'
#
loop_
_entity.id
_entity.type
_entity.pdbx_description
1 polymer ?
#
loop_
_entity_poly.entity_id
_entity_poly.type
_entity_poly.pdbx_seq_one_letter_code
_entity_poly.pdbx_strand_id
1 'polypeptide(L)'
;MFDSFKGILMQLRAKYVVVCNGISDVNHTFMGRAVFLNLWHGVPLKKVGYDDDKVKNWDSKGQKIRRMIQEIPLGKEYVVATSDFYAPIYESAFRRSKSHIITLGQPRNDIFYDQSGKFHASHQLSKAAKGKKVILYTPTHRKEGKVAFPLEEHFDFKVLNDWCIQ
;
A
#
# COMPACT_ATOMS: atom_id res chain seq x y z
N MET A 1 -19.45 0.54 -5.94
CA MET A 1 -19.33 -0.92 -5.80
C MET A 1 -19.49 -1.37 -4.34
N PHE A 2 -18.89 -0.70 -3.38
CA PHE A 2 -19.08 -1.00 -1.94
C PHE A 2 -20.48 -0.67 -1.44
N ASP A 3 -21.12 0.33 -2.03
CA ASP A 3 -22.46 0.82 -1.66
C ASP A 3 -23.60 0.15 -2.42
N SER A 4 -23.30 -0.86 -3.24
CA SER A 4 -24.35 -1.69 -3.83
C SER A 4 -24.98 -2.60 -2.76
N PHE A 5 -26.24 -2.95 -2.92
CA PHE A 5 -26.95 -3.84 -1.98
C PHE A 5 -26.17 -5.13 -1.69
N LYS A 6 -25.63 -5.76 -2.74
CA LYS A 6 -24.77 -6.95 -2.61
C LYS A 6 -23.49 -6.65 -1.84
N GLY A 7 -22.84 -5.51 -2.11
CA GLY A 7 -21.64 -5.09 -1.42
C GLY A 7 -21.89 -4.85 0.07
N ILE A 8 -22.98 -4.18 0.42
CA ILE A 8 -23.40 -3.96 1.81
C ILE A 8 -23.66 -5.29 2.52
N LEU A 9 -24.42 -6.18 1.89
CA LEU A 9 -24.73 -7.50 2.46
C LEU A 9 -23.46 -8.33 2.71
N MET A 10 -22.51 -8.30 1.80
CA MET A 10 -21.22 -8.98 1.97
C MET A 10 -20.43 -8.39 3.13
N GLN A 11 -20.40 -7.07 3.26
CA GLN A 11 -19.72 -6.38 4.35
C GLN A 11 -20.34 -6.72 5.70
N LEU A 12 -21.67 -6.69 5.83
CA LEU A 12 -22.37 -7.05 7.06
C LEU A 12 -22.09 -8.48 7.53
N ARG A 13 -21.80 -9.38 6.59
CA ARG A 13 -21.55 -10.82 6.87
C ARG A 13 -20.06 -11.13 7.02
N ALA A 14 -19.18 -10.19 6.70
CA ALA A 14 -17.75 -10.43 6.75
C ALA A 14 -17.28 -10.63 8.20
N LYS A 15 -16.56 -11.71 8.45
CA LYS A 15 -15.87 -11.98 9.71
C LYS A 15 -14.47 -11.40 9.73
N TYR A 16 -13.82 -11.41 8.58
CA TYR A 16 -12.47 -10.86 8.37
C TYR A 16 -12.47 -9.94 7.17
N VAL A 17 -11.72 -8.87 7.26
CA VAL A 17 -11.55 -7.89 6.19
C VAL A 17 -10.07 -7.58 6.05
N VAL A 18 -9.56 -7.77 4.85
CA VAL A 18 -8.16 -7.47 4.50
C VAL A 18 -8.16 -6.23 3.63
N VAL A 19 -7.42 -5.21 4.05
CA VAL A 19 -7.33 -3.90 3.38
C VAL A 19 -5.88 -3.50 3.16
N CYS A 20 -5.64 -2.64 2.18
CA CYS A 20 -4.31 -2.13 1.85
C CYS A 20 -4.14 -0.64 2.13
N ASN A 21 -5.23 0.16 2.09
CA ASN A 21 -5.19 1.60 2.39
C ASN A 21 -5.94 1.96 3.70
N GLY A 22 -6.18 0.95 4.53
CA GLY A 22 -6.94 1.12 5.76
C GLY A 22 -8.44 1.12 5.54
N ILE A 23 -9.19 1.71 6.45
CA ILE A 23 -10.66 1.67 6.47
C ILE A 23 -11.33 2.35 5.26
N SER A 24 -10.58 3.15 4.49
CA SER A 24 -11.09 3.79 3.27
C SER A 24 -11.38 2.81 2.13
N ASP A 25 -10.84 1.59 2.22
CA ASP A 25 -11.06 0.54 1.20
C ASP A 25 -12.44 -0.09 1.27
N VAL A 26 -13.20 0.17 2.33
CA VAL A 26 -14.53 -0.40 2.60
C VAL A 26 -15.47 0.62 3.20
N ASN A 27 -16.77 0.35 3.18
CA ASN A 27 -17.72 1.16 3.92
C ASN A 27 -17.79 0.68 5.39
N HIS A 28 -17.01 1.32 6.24
CA HIS A 28 -16.84 0.95 7.65
C HIS A 28 -18.14 0.94 8.46
N THR A 29 -19.16 1.66 8.03
CA THR A 29 -20.49 1.68 8.70
C THR A 29 -21.10 0.30 8.83
N PHE A 30 -20.81 -0.59 7.89
CA PHE A 30 -21.36 -1.94 7.84
C PHE A 30 -20.43 -3.02 8.41
N MET A 31 -19.29 -2.63 8.97
CA MET A 31 -18.21 -3.57 9.31
C MET A 31 -18.00 -3.78 10.82
N GLY A 32 -18.94 -3.33 11.67
CA GLY A 32 -18.76 -3.20 13.13
C GLY A 32 -18.37 -4.46 13.93
N ARG A 33 -18.42 -5.65 13.32
CA ARG A 33 -18.03 -6.92 13.98
C ARG A 33 -16.83 -7.61 13.31
N ALA A 34 -16.36 -7.10 12.20
CA ALA A 34 -15.29 -7.72 11.46
C ALA A 34 -13.93 -7.50 12.13
N VAL A 35 -13.05 -8.46 11.98
CA VAL A 35 -11.63 -8.31 12.29
C VAL A 35 -10.95 -7.70 11.08
N PHE A 36 -10.33 -6.54 11.24
CA PHE A 36 -9.61 -5.86 10.17
C PHE A 36 -8.14 -6.24 10.19
N LEU A 37 -7.62 -6.61 9.04
CA LEU A 37 -6.21 -6.80 8.80
C LEU A 37 -5.75 -5.78 7.75
N ASN A 38 -5.06 -4.75 8.22
CA ASN A 38 -4.49 -3.74 7.36
C ASN A 38 -3.07 -4.15 6.95
N LEU A 39 -2.91 -4.59 5.71
CA LEU A 39 -1.60 -4.99 5.18
C LEU A 39 -0.74 -3.78 4.84
N TRP A 40 -1.35 -2.59 4.75
CA TRP A 40 -0.73 -1.43 4.16
C TRP A 40 -0.21 -1.72 2.75
N HIS A 41 0.42 -0.77 2.11
CA HIS A 41 0.84 -0.93 0.70
C HIS A 41 2.36 -0.86 0.51
N GLY A 42 3.13 -0.91 1.56
CA GLY A 42 4.60 -0.94 1.51
C GLY A 42 5.24 -0.41 2.77
N VAL A 43 6.56 -0.50 2.80
CA VAL A 43 7.37 0.09 3.85
C VAL A 43 7.29 1.62 3.76
N PRO A 44 7.00 2.33 4.86
CA PRO A 44 6.94 3.79 4.84
C PRO A 44 8.33 4.39 4.66
N LEU A 45 8.56 5.00 3.51
CA LEU A 45 9.77 5.78 3.21
C LEU A 45 9.63 7.26 3.61
N LYS A 46 8.44 7.66 4.00
CA LYS A 46 8.08 9.02 4.43
C LYS A 46 7.24 8.91 5.69
N LYS A 47 7.10 10.01 6.42
CA LYS A 47 6.09 10.12 7.47
C LYS A 47 4.71 9.86 6.87
N VAL A 48 3.96 8.95 7.48
CA VAL A 48 2.63 8.53 7.01
C VAL A 48 1.61 8.63 8.14
N GLY A 49 0.34 8.62 7.81
CA GLY A 49 -0.74 8.65 8.77
C GLY A 49 -0.64 9.85 9.71
N TYR A 50 -0.69 9.61 11.01
CA TYR A 50 -0.64 10.66 12.02
C TYR A 50 0.74 11.29 12.22
N ASP A 51 1.79 10.72 11.68
CA ASP A 51 3.14 11.27 11.74
C ASP A 51 3.43 12.23 10.57
N ASP A 52 2.56 12.27 9.55
CA ASP A 52 2.66 13.23 8.45
C ASP A 52 2.34 14.64 8.98
N ASP A 53 3.25 15.57 8.73
CA ASP A 53 3.12 16.96 9.18
C ASP A 53 1.88 17.66 8.58
N LYS A 54 1.43 17.23 7.39
CA LYS A 54 0.18 17.71 6.80
C LYS A 54 -1.05 17.29 7.58
N VAL A 55 -1.03 16.12 8.19
CA VAL A 55 -2.12 15.61 9.02
C VAL A 55 -2.10 16.25 10.39
N LYS A 56 -0.92 16.53 10.95
CA LYS A 56 -0.76 17.23 12.22
C LYS A 56 -1.34 18.64 12.19
N ASN A 57 -1.22 19.30 11.04
CA ASN A 57 -1.66 20.69 10.82
C ASN A 57 -3.12 20.82 10.32
N TRP A 58 -3.94 19.80 10.52
CA TRP A 58 -5.36 19.88 10.20
C TRP A 58 -6.11 20.75 11.21
N ASP A 59 -6.40 21.99 10.82
CA ASP A 59 -6.98 22.99 11.72
C ASP A 59 -8.51 23.11 11.65
N SER A 60 -9.15 22.59 10.60
CA SER A 60 -10.60 22.69 10.47
C SER A 60 -11.34 21.74 11.41
N LYS A 61 -12.46 22.23 12.02
CA LYS A 61 -13.32 21.40 12.88
C LYS A 61 -13.81 20.14 12.15
N GLY A 62 -14.16 20.25 10.87
CA GLY A 62 -14.62 19.12 10.05
C GLY A 62 -13.54 18.03 9.87
N GLN A 63 -12.30 18.44 9.68
CA GLN A 63 -11.17 17.50 9.58
C GLN A 63 -10.91 16.78 10.92
N LYS A 64 -11.02 17.52 12.05
CA LYS A 64 -10.89 16.95 13.39
C LYS A 64 -11.99 15.90 13.67
N ILE A 65 -13.24 16.23 13.33
CA ILE A 65 -14.37 15.30 13.50
C ILE A 65 -14.20 14.05 12.60
N ARG A 66 -13.83 14.25 11.33
CA ARG A 66 -13.55 13.13 10.41
C ARG A 66 -12.47 12.23 10.96
N ARG A 67 -11.43 12.82 11.53
CA ARG A 67 -10.33 12.09 12.18
C ARG A 67 -10.82 11.31 13.39
N MET A 68 -11.61 11.93 14.28
CA MET A 68 -12.21 11.22 15.43
C MET A 68 -13.04 10.01 14.99
N ILE A 69 -13.86 10.17 13.94
CA ILE A 69 -14.65 9.07 13.41
C ILE A 69 -13.75 7.95 12.86
N GLN A 70 -12.66 8.29 12.18
CA GLN A 70 -11.69 7.32 11.67
C GLN A 70 -10.87 6.65 12.78
N GLU A 71 -10.73 7.29 13.93
CA GLU A 71 -10.05 6.76 15.12
C GLU A 71 -10.93 5.83 15.95
N ILE A 72 -12.26 5.85 15.74
CA ILE A 72 -13.15 4.91 16.44
C ILE A 72 -12.74 3.49 16.04
N PRO A 73 -12.26 2.67 16.98
CA PRO A 73 -11.87 1.31 16.67
C PRO A 73 -13.11 0.53 16.20
N LEU A 74 -13.21 0.29 14.92
CA LEU A 74 -14.25 -0.55 14.37
C LEU A 74 -13.85 -2.02 14.58
N GLY A 75 -14.09 -2.52 15.80
CA GLY A 75 -13.76 -3.89 16.14
C GLY A 75 -12.26 -4.10 16.37
N LYS A 76 -11.76 -5.29 16.04
CA LYS A 76 -10.36 -5.67 16.18
C LYS A 76 -9.62 -5.32 14.89
N GLU A 77 -8.85 -4.25 14.91
CA GLU A 77 -7.99 -3.86 13.78
C GLU A 77 -6.54 -4.21 14.09
N TYR A 78 -5.93 -4.94 13.20
CA TYR A 78 -4.50 -5.27 13.23
C TYR A 78 -3.81 -4.65 12.03
N VAL A 79 -2.61 -4.13 12.24
CA VAL A 79 -1.76 -3.60 11.19
C VAL A 79 -0.56 -4.53 11.02
N VAL A 80 -0.27 -4.89 9.79
CA VAL A 80 0.86 -5.77 9.47
C VAL A 80 2.11 -4.94 9.24
N ALA A 81 3.11 -5.13 10.09
CA ALA A 81 4.45 -4.63 9.88
C ALA A 81 5.32 -5.69 9.18
N THR A 82 6.25 -5.25 8.34
CA THR A 82 7.14 -6.15 7.59
C THR A 82 8.31 -6.66 8.43
N SER A 83 8.61 -6.00 9.53
CA SER A 83 9.62 -6.41 10.51
C SER A 83 9.42 -5.68 11.84
N ASP A 84 10.07 -6.16 12.89
CA ASP A 84 10.05 -5.52 14.20
C ASP A 84 10.66 -4.11 14.19
N PHE A 85 11.55 -3.84 13.25
CA PHE A 85 12.10 -2.49 13.05
C PHE A 85 11.02 -1.47 12.64
N TYR A 86 10.03 -1.89 11.84
CA TYR A 86 8.95 -1.01 11.39
C TYR A 86 7.75 -0.99 12.32
N ALA A 87 7.62 -1.94 13.23
CA ALA A 87 6.49 -2.02 14.13
C ALA A 87 6.25 -0.73 14.93
N PRO A 88 7.25 -0.10 15.56
CA PRO A 88 7.06 1.17 16.29
C PRO A 88 6.61 2.33 15.38
N ILE A 89 7.03 2.33 14.11
CA ILE A 89 6.60 3.34 13.14
C ILE A 89 5.12 3.18 12.85
N TYR A 90 4.63 1.95 12.70
CA TYR A 90 3.20 1.70 12.49
C TYR A 90 2.37 1.97 13.75
N GLU A 91 2.91 1.70 14.95
CA GLU A 91 2.25 2.07 16.21
C GLU A 91 1.96 3.58 16.23
N SER A 92 2.96 4.40 15.94
CA SER A 92 2.84 5.86 15.90
C SER A 92 1.94 6.32 14.74
N ALA A 93 2.24 5.88 13.52
CA ALA A 93 1.56 6.34 12.31
C ALA A 93 0.07 6.01 12.27
N PHE A 94 -0.34 4.87 12.82
CA PHE A 94 -1.73 4.43 12.85
C PHE A 94 -2.39 4.54 14.22
N ARG A 95 -1.64 5.01 15.23
CA ARG A 95 -2.12 5.12 16.63
C ARG A 95 -2.73 3.81 17.13
N ARG A 96 -2.00 2.73 16.90
CA ARG A 96 -2.37 1.40 17.40
C ARG A 96 -1.38 0.95 18.44
N SER A 97 -1.88 0.31 19.49
CA SER A 97 -0.99 -0.28 20.51
C SER A 97 -0.20 -1.44 19.91
N LYS A 98 0.94 -1.75 20.53
CA LYS A 98 1.82 -2.85 20.12
C LYS A 98 1.09 -4.18 19.92
N SER A 99 0.06 -4.47 20.74
CA SER A 99 -0.74 -5.69 20.63
C SER A 99 -1.58 -5.78 19.34
N HIS A 100 -1.73 -4.68 18.61
CA HIS A 100 -2.44 -4.60 17.34
C HIS A 100 -1.51 -4.49 16.14
N ILE A 101 -0.19 -4.52 16.37
CA ILE A 101 0.80 -4.61 15.30
C ILE A 101 1.28 -6.04 15.21
N ILE A 102 1.16 -6.64 14.04
CA ILE A 102 1.57 -8.02 13.78
C ILE A 102 2.75 -7.97 12.83
N THR A 103 3.89 -8.50 13.24
CA THR A 103 5.05 -8.62 12.36
C THR A 103 4.91 -9.86 11.48
N LEU A 104 4.58 -9.63 10.23
CA LEU A 104 4.46 -10.64 9.18
C LEU A 104 5.08 -10.10 7.90
N GLY A 105 5.34 -10.97 6.93
CA GLY A 105 5.70 -10.56 5.58
C GLY A 105 4.52 -9.94 4.83
N GLN A 106 4.82 -9.32 3.70
CA GLN A 106 3.78 -8.88 2.77
C GLN A 106 3.38 -10.04 1.86
N PRO A 107 2.10 -10.45 1.80
CA PRO A 107 1.68 -11.60 0.99
C PRO A 107 2.06 -11.49 -0.49
N ARG A 108 2.13 -10.28 -1.03
CA ARG A 108 2.59 -10.06 -2.41
C ARG A 108 4.04 -10.48 -2.65
N ASN A 109 4.85 -10.61 -1.60
CA ASN A 109 6.25 -11.02 -1.72
C ASN A 109 6.38 -12.55 -1.79
N ASP A 110 5.32 -13.30 -1.49
CA ASP A 110 5.31 -14.76 -1.56
C ASP A 110 5.62 -15.26 -2.98
N ILE A 111 5.29 -14.43 -3.99
CA ILE A 111 5.65 -14.69 -5.39
C ILE A 111 7.14 -14.95 -5.61
N PHE A 112 8.03 -14.33 -4.81
CA PHE A 112 9.47 -14.53 -4.92
C PHE A 112 9.92 -15.89 -4.40
N TYR A 113 9.09 -16.55 -3.63
CA TYR A 113 9.36 -17.86 -3.05
C TYR A 113 8.51 -18.97 -3.69
N ASP A 114 7.59 -18.61 -4.58
CA ASP A 114 6.72 -19.57 -5.25
C ASP A 114 7.49 -20.37 -6.31
N GLN A 115 7.78 -21.62 -5.98
CA GLN A 115 8.41 -22.58 -6.91
C GLN A 115 7.39 -23.29 -7.83
N SER A 116 6.10 -23.04 -7.65
CA SER A 116 5.04 -23.71 -8.43
C SER A 116 4.95 -23.24 -9.87
N GLY A 117 5.62 -22.15 -10.20
CA GLY A 117 5.57 -21.53 -11.52
C GLY A 117 4.25 -20.84 -11.86
N LYS A 118 3.35 -20.70 -10.89
CA LYS A 118 2.04 -20.04 -11.11
C LYS A 118 2.14 -18.54 -11.36
N PHE A 119 3.20 -17.92 -10.88
CA PHE A 119 3.43 -16.48 -10.96
C PHE A 119 4.61 -16.17 -11.87
N HIS A 120 4.52 -16.56 -13.13
CA HIS A 120 5.53 -16.16 -14.11
C HIS A 120 5.29 -14.72 -14.57
N ALA A 121 6.38 -13.97 -14.77
CA ALA A 121 6.33 -12.76 -15.56
C ALA A 121 5.66 -13.06 -16.90
N SER A 122 4.95 -12.10 -17.47
CA SER A 122 4.28 -12.33 -18.75
C SER A 122 5.28 -12.94 -19.74
N HIS A 123 4.86 -13.93 -20.49
CA HIS A 123 5.70 -14.61 -21.50
C HIS A 123 6.38 -13.60 -22.46
N GLN A 124 5.70 -12.50 -22.75
CA GLN A 124 6.22 -11.41 -23.58
C GLN A 124 7.42 -10.72 -22.94
N LEU A 125 7.33 -10.37 -21.64
CA LEU A 125 8.43 -9.75 -20.92
C LEU A 125 9.63 -10.70 -20.77
N SER A 126 9.38 -11.94 -20.41
CA SER A 126 10.43 -12.98 -20.30
C SER A 126 11.14 -13.21 -21.64
N LYS A 127 10.39 -13.23 -22.75
CA LYS A 127 10.95 -13.36 -24.10
C LYS A 127 11.78 -12.12 -24.49
N ALA A 128 11.28 -10.91 -24.21
CA ALA A 128 11.97 -9.66 -24.52
C ALA A 128 13.27 -9.48 -23.71
N ALA A 129 13.27 -9.97 -22.46
CA ALA A 129 14.41 -9.88 -21.54
C ALA A 129 15.46 -10.98 -21.73
N LYS A 130 15.17 -12.04 -22.50
CA LYS A 130 16.04 -13.20 -22.64
C LYS A 130 17.42 -12.80 -23.19
N GLY A 131 18.47 -13.08 -22.40
CA GLY A 131 19.86 -12.76 -22.76
C GLY A 131 20.22 -11.29 -22.71
N LYS A 132 19.36 -10.42 -22.15
CA LYS A 132 19.58 -8.99 -22.03
C LYS A 132 19.69 -8.56 -20.58
N LYS A 133 20.44 -7.49 -20.33
CA LYS A 133 20.35 -6.74 -19.07
C LYS A 133 19.06 -5.94 -19.07
N VAL A 134 18.32 -6.03 -17.97
CA VAL A 134 17.05 -5.30 -17.82
C VAL A 134 17.24 -4.15 -16.83
N ILE A 135 16.94 -2.95 -17.28
CA ILE A 135 16.93 -1.75 -16.43
C ILE A 135 15.48 -1.37 -16.18
N LEU A 136 15.07 -1.36 -14.91
CA LEU A 136 13.73 -0.97 -14.51
C LEU A 136 13.76 0.46 -13.95
N TYR A 137 13.05 1.36 -14.62
CA TYR A 137 12.87 2.73 -14.16
C TYR A 137 11.47 2.91 -13.58
N THR A 138 11.37 3.21 -12.28
CA THR A 138 10.10 3.39 -11.57
C THR A 138 10.12 4.72 -10.80
N PRO A 139 9.86 5.84 -11.47
CA PRO A 139 9.90 7.15 -10.84
C PRO A 139 8.77 7.32 -9.83
N THR A 140 9.01 8.12 -8.79
CA THR A 140 8.00 8.46 -7.80
C THR A 140 6.92 9.33 -8.42
N HIS A 141 5.66 8.93 -8.26
CA HIS A 141 4.51 9.73 -8.64
C HIS A 141 4.49 11.08 -7.90
N ARG A 142 4.23 12.16 -8.62
CA ARG A 142 4.06 13.52 -8.08
C ARG A 142 2.61 13.98 -8.30
N LYS A 143 2.18 14.97 -7.50
CA LYS A 143 0.93 15.68 -7.76
C LYS A 143 0.97 16.20 -9.20
N GLU A 144 -0.18 16.19 -9.87
CA GLU A 144 -0.36 16.64 -11.26
C GLU A 144 0.16 15.66 -12.34
N GLY A 145 0.45 14.41 -11.99
CA GLY A 145 0.91 13.41 -12.97
C GLY A 145 2.35 13.62 -13.48
N LYS A 146 3.05 14.62 -12.96
CA LYS A 146 4.44 14.88 -13.34
C LYS A 146 5.37 13.82 -12.78
N VAL A 147 6.33 13.40 -13.56
CA VAL A 147 7.43 12.52 -13.15
C VAL A 147 8.53 13.38 -12.54
N ALA A 148 9.12 12.92 -11.43
CA ALA A 148 10.19 13.69 -10.75
C ALA A 148 11.46 13.84 -11.60
N PHE A 149 11.68 12.87 -12.46
CA PHE A 149 12.85 12.80 -13.35
C PHE A 149 12.43 12.10 -14.65
N PRO A 150 11.83 12.83 -15.61
CA PRO A 150 11.45 12.26 -16.90
C PRO A 150 12.69 11.86 -17.67
N LEU A 151 12.81 10.58 -18.04
CA LEU A 151 13.99 10.06 -18.73
C LEU A 151 14.24 10.74 -20.04
N GLU A 152 13.17 11.06 -20.78
CA GLU A 152 13.19 11.71 -22.08
C GLU A 152 13.79 13.12 -22.05
N GLU A 153 13.80 13.79 -20.92
CA GLU A 153 14.41 15.12 -20.74
C GLU A 153 15.90 15.06 -20.38
N HIS A 154 16.37 13.89 -19.93
CA HIS A 154 17.70 13.74 -19.36
C HIS A 154 18.59 12.76 -20.12
N PHE A 155 18.00 11.91 -20.94
CA PHE A 155 18.73 10.88 -21.68
C PHE A 155 18.38 10.89 -23.16
N ASP A 156 19.41 10.84 -24.01
CA ASP A 156 19.25 10.44 -25.40
C ASP A 156 19.08 8.92 -25.48
N PHE A 157 17.89 8.49 -25.85
CA PHE A 157 17.59 7.05 -25.93
C PHE A 157 18.42 6.31 -26.98
N LYS A 158 18.91 7.01 -28.01
CA LYS A 158 19.81 6.42 -29.00
C LYS A 158 21.15 6.10 -28.38
N VAL A 159 21.73 7.09 -27.69
CA VAL A 159 22.99 6.90 -26.95
C VAL A 159 22.86 5.82 -25.89
N LEU A 160 21.75 5.83 -25.13
CA LEU A 160 21.46 4.81 -24.12
C LEU A 160 21.35 3.41 -24.73
N ASN A 161 20.67 3.28 -25.89
CA ASN A 161 20.54 2.02 -26.58
C ASN A 161 21.89 1.50 -27.08
N ASP A 162 22.72 2.37 -27.68
CA ASP A 162 24.05 2.03 -28.17
C ASP A 162 24.95 1.54 -27.02
N TRP A 163 24.84 2.19 -25.86
CA TRP A 163 25.54 1.76 -24.64
C TRP A 163 25.04 0.41 -24.09
N CYS A 164 23.77 0.12 -24.18
CA CYS A 164 23.20 -1.15 -23.73
C CYS A 164 23.54 -2.35 -24.63
N ILE A 165 23.94 -2.09 -25.89
CA ILE A 165 24.30 -3.14 -26.87
C ILE A 165 25.77 -3.57 -26.70
N GLN A 166 26.64 -2.72 -26.16
CA GLN A 166 28.03 -3.05 -25.82
C GLN A 166 28.11 -3.98 -24.60
#